data_989adaacaf473af817ab556fdb6840a6
#
_entry.id   989adaacaf473af817ab556fdb6840a6
#
_cell.length_a   1.000
_cell.length_b   1.000
_cell.length_c   1.000
_cell.angle_alpha   90.00
_cell.angle_beta   90.00
_cell.angle_gamma   90.00
#
_symmetry.space_group_name_H-M   'P 1'
#
loop_
_entity.id
_entity.type
_entity.pdbx_description
1 polymer ?
#
loop_
_entity_poly.entity_id
_entity_poly.type
_entity_poly.pdbx_seq_one_letter_code
_entity_poly.pdbx_strand_id
1 'polypeptide(L)'
;MQYDWAGITSLAYLTLLELDLHEFPIPANKIKCKGVRISSYQKYARITGLSIEELTLGHELDDAFLSKGLRPGLTLILYDKEKYGPRLKHTLWHEVGHIKRDHRQHGEKEEIEAHFFAAQANAPNVLIKAIAHRGYNIDVPFLMECFGLSEEAAKKKIEYISRYHFDHTNEYDDIVLMQFSGYINAKYPPKTKHFYDDYYDDLEKERAKW
;
A
#
# COMPACT_ATOMS: atom_id res chain seq x y z
N MET A 1 10.47 22.39 -3.31
CA MET A 1 9.08 21.87 -3.37
C MET A 1 8.83 21.16 -2.04
N GLN A 2 7.77 21.49 -1.32
CA GLN A 2 7.45 20.86 -0.02
C GLN A 2 6.29 19.89 -0.22
N TYR A 3 6.44 18.66 0.29
CA TYR A 3 5.43 17.61 0.26
C TYR A 3 4.75 17.48 1.63
N ASP A 4 3.46 17.23 1.63
CA ASP A 4 2.66 16.97 2.85
C ASP A 4 2.59 15.46 3.13
N TRP A 5 3.73 14.86 3.50
CA TRP A 5 3.81 13.41 3.76
C TRP A 5 2.87 12.94 4.87
N ALA A 6 2.70 13.74 5.91
CA ALA A 6 1.80 13.41 7.02
C ALA A 6 0.34 13.38 6.56
N GLY A 7 -0.13 14.41 5.85
CA GLY A 7 -1.48 14.43 5.30
C GLY A 7 -1.76 13.34 4.29
N ILE A 8 -0.76 12.98 3.45
CA ILE A 8 -0.90 11.84 2.51
C ILE A 8 -1.01 10.52 3.28
N THR A 9 -0.23 10.33 4.34
CA THR A 9 -0.33 9.15 5.22
C THR A 9 -1.70 9.08 5.87
N SER A 10 -2.21 10.18 6.42
CA SER A 10 -3.56 10.28 7.00
C SER A 10 -4.63 9.87 5.99
N LEU A 11 -4.57 10.36 4.76
CA LEU A 11 -5.52 10.00 3.70
C LEU A 11 -5.46 8.51 3.33
N ALA A 12 -4.27 7.92 3.25
CA ALA A 12 -4.10 6.50 2.99
C ALA A 12 -4.73 5.67 4.12
N TYR A 13 -4.48 6.02 5.37
CA TYR A 13 -5.01 5.33 6.54
C TYR A 13 -6.53 5.47 6.65
N LEU A 14 -7.07 6.68 6.48
CA LEU A 14 -8.52 6.89 6.41
C LEU A 14 -9.18 6.06 5.30
N THR A 15 -8.50 5.91 4.16
CA THR A 15 -9.04 5.08 3.08
C THR A 15 -9.08 3.60 3.47
N LEU A 16 -8.08 3.08 4.19
CA LEU A 16 -8.09 1.72 4.72
C LEU A 16 -9.21 1.52 5.73
N LEU A 17 -9.44 2.51 6.62
CA LEU A 17 -10.52 2.49 7.59
C LEU A 17 -11.90 2.52 6.93
N GLU A 18 -12.10 3.37 5.91
CA GLU A 18 -13.34 3.44 5.12
C GLU A 18 -13.69 2.12 4.42
N LEU A 19 -12.69 1.33 4.05
CA LEU A 19 -12.87 0.04 3.36
C LEU A 19 -13.13 -1.11 4.31
N ASP A 20 -13.06 -0.89 5.63
CA ASP A 20 -13.27 -1.90 6.67
C ASP A 20 -12.43 -3.19 6.42
N LEU A 21 -11.16 -2.99 6.09
CA LEU A 21 -10.21 -4.06 5.81
C LEU A 21 -9.52 -4.48 7.12
N HIS A 22 -9.37 -5.79 7.32
CA HIS A 22 -8.85 -6.35 8.57
C HIS A 22 -7.61 -7.23 8.40
N GLU A 23 -7.15 -7.46 7.16
CA GLU A 23 -6.03 -8.36 6.87
C GLU A 23 -5.22 -7.91 5.64
N PHE A 24 -3.98 -8.37 5.56
CA PHE A 24 -3.09 -8.23 4.41
C PHE A 24 -2.66 -9.62 3.88
N PRO A 25 -2.30 -9.72 2.59
CA PRO A 25 -2.32 -8.67 1.56
C PRO A 25 -3.74 -8.33 1.11
N ILE A 26 -3.99 -7.04 0.85
CA ILE A 26 -5.29 -6.58 0.36
C ILE A 26 -5.47 -7.04 -1.10
N PRO A 27 -6.52 -7.83 -1.42
CA PRO A 27 -6.79 -8.21 -2.81
C PRO A 27 -7.24 -7.01 -3.66
N ALA A 28 -6.85 -6.97 -4.93
CA ALA A 28 -7.19 -5.86 -5.84
C ALA A 28 -8.70 -5.58 -5.94
N ASN A 29 -9.55 -6.61 -5.87
CA ASN A 29 -11.00 -6.49 -5.93
C ASN A 29 -11.64 -5.89 -4.65
N LYS A 30 -10.88 -5.76 -3.57
CA LYS A 30 -11.29 -5.06 -2.33
C LYS A 30 -10.95 -3.58 -2.36
N ILE A 31 -10.09 -3.13 -3.27
CA ILE A 31 -9.76 -1.72 -3.44
C ILE A 31 -10.96 -1.01 -4.04
N LYS A 32 -11.50 -0.05 -3.31
CA LYS A 32 -12.67 0.75 -3.71
C LYS A 32 -12.43 2.21 -3.34
N CYS A 33 -13.12 3.10 -4.03
CA CYS A 33 -13.13 4.52 -3.70
C CYS A 33 -14.58 5.03 -3.86
N LYS A 34 -15.07 5.77 -2.86
CA LYS A 34 -16.43 6.32 -2.87
C LYS A 34 -16.62 7.24 -4.08
N GLY A 35 -17.70 7.05 -4.82
CA GLY A 35 -17.98 7.85 -6.02
C GLY A 35 -17.16 7.46 -7.25
N VAL A 36 -16.37 6.38 -7.18
CA VAL A 36 -15.52 5.90 -8.26
C VAL A 36 -15.93 4.50 -8.69
N ARG A 37 -16.07 4.29 -9.99
CA ARG A 37 -16.26 2.95 -10.56
C ARG A 37 -14.90 2.38 -10.96
N ILE A 38 -14.51 1.27 -10.33
CA ILE A 38 -13.29 0.54 -10.69
C ILE A 38 -13.69 -0.71 -11.48
N SER A 39 -13.13 -0.90 -12.69
CA SER A 39 -13.46 -2.03 -13.57
C SER A 39 -12.26 -2.40 -14.44
N SER A 40 -12.17 -3.67 -14.85
CA SER A 40 -11.19 -4.01 -15.89
C SER A 40 -11.65 -3.49 -17.26
N TYR A 41 -10.70 -3.18 -18.16
CA TYR A 41 -10.97 -2.83 -19.55
C TYR A 41 -11.91 -3.83 -20.20
N GLN A 42 -11.60 -5.12 -20.05
CA GLN A 42 -12.37 -6.21 -20.66
C GLN A 42 -13.81 -6.29 -20.16
N LYS A 43 -14.02 -6.06 -18.86
CA LYS A 43 -15.37 -6.02 -18.28
C LYS A 43 -16.13 -4.80 -18.73
N TYR A 44 -15.49 -3.64 -18.76
CA TYR A 44 -16.11 -2.39 -19.13
C TYR A 44 -16.46 -2.36 -20.62
N ALA A 45 -15.57 -2.82 -21.49
CA ALA A 45 -15.77 -3.03 -22.92
C ALA A 45 -17.03 -3.87 -23.19
N ARG A 46 -17.15 -5.03 -22.52
CA ARG A 46 -18.31 -5.92 -22.67
C ARG A 46 -19.64 -5.28 -22.24
N ILE A 47 -19.61 -4.44 -21.18
CA ILE A 47 -20.84 -3.77 -20.69
C ILE A 47 -21.26 -2.61 -21.59
N THR A 48 -20.31 -1.88 -22.16
CA THR A 48 -20.57 -0.68 -22.96
C THR A 48 -20.70 -0.96 -24.45
N GLY A 49 -20.23 -2.11 -24.92
CA GLY A 49 -20.11 -2.44 -26.34
C GLY A 49 -18.94 -1.77 -27.06
N LEU A 50 -18.10 -1.03 -26.32
CA LEU A 50 -16.92 -0.37 -26.87
C LEU A 50 -15.76 -1.38 -26.99
N SER A 51 -14.89 -1.20 -27.97
CA SER A 51 -13.62 -1.91 -28.05
C SER A 51 -12.62 -1.39 -27.00
N ILE A 52 -11.57 -2.17 -26.71
CA ILE A 52 -10.50 -1.73 -25.83
C ILE A 52 -9.78 -0.52 -26.46
N GLU A 53 -9.58 -0.53 -27.77
CA GLU A 53 -8.95 0.57 -28.52
C GLU A 53 -9.74 1.88 -28.39
N GLU A 54 -11.07 1.82 -28.47
CA GLU A 54 -11.92 2.98 -28.21
C GLU A 54 -11.85 3.47 -26.77
N LEU A 55 -11.72 2.55 -25.78
CA LEU A 55 -11.58 2.90 -24.37
C LEU A 55 -10.25 3.55 -24.04
N THR A 56 -9.19 3.20 -24.76
CA THR A 56 -7.84 3.77 -24.59
C THR A 56 -7.57 4.94 -25.52
N LEU A 57 -8.55 5.33 -26.38
CA LEU A 57 -8.39 6.35 -27.41
C LEU A 57 -7.20 6.07 -28.35
N GLY A 58 -6.89 4.79 -28.60
CA GLY A 58 -5.77 4.35 -29.43
C GLY A 58 -4.40 4.44 -28.78
N HIS A 59 -4.32 4.78 -27.48
CA HIS A 59 -3.07 4.71 -26.72
C HIS A 59 -2.75 3.27 -26.31
N GLU A 60 -1.48 2.99 -26.03
CA GLU A 60 -1.09 1.72 -25.42
C GLU A 60 -1.82 1.52 -24.10
N LEU A 61 -2.14 0.23 -23.80
CA LEU A 61 -2.81 -0.14 -22.56
C LEU A 61 -1.91 0.17 -21.36
N ASP A 62 -2.27 1.24 -20.64
CA ASP A 62 -1.71 1.51 -19.32
C ASP A 62 -2.16 0.43 -18.31
N ASP A 63 -1.39 0.25 -17.26
CA ASP A 63 -1.71 -0.69 -16.18
C ASP A 63 -3.05 -0.36 -15.52
N ALA A 64 -3.31 0.94 -15.33
CA ALA A 64 -4.63 1.50 -15.04
C ALA A 64 -4.72 2.93 -15.58
N PHE A 65 -5.92 3.39 -15.81
CA PHE A 65 -6.24 4.70 -16.35
C PHE A 65 -7.40 5.33 -15.58
N LEU A 66 -7.16 6.55 -15.09
CA LEU A 66 -8.19 7.35 -14.45
C LEU A 66 -8.88 8.23 -15.49
N SER A 67 -10.17 8.01 -15.74
CA SER A 67 -11.00 8.86 -16.56
C SER A 67 -11.97 9.68 -15.73
N LYS A 68 -11.85 10.99 -15.83
CA LYS A 68 -12.83 11.95 -15.30
C LYS A 68 -13.64 12.48 -16.49
N GLY A 69 -14.97 12.27 -16.49
CA GLY A 69 -15.82 13.01 -17.40
C GLY A 69 -16.37 12.29 -18.62
N LEU A 70 -16.27 10.96 -18.74
CA LEU A 70 -17.05 10.20 -19.76
C LEU A 70 -18.57 10.43 -19.61
N ARG A 71 -19.00 10.73 -18.38
CA ARG A 71 -20.34 11.24 -18.04
C ARG A 71 -20.20 12.21 -16.87
N PRO A 72 -21.03 13.29 -16.79
CA PRO A 72 -21.03 14.19 -15.64
C PRO A 72 -21.19 13.41 -14.32
N GLY A 73 -20.27 13.63 -13.39
CA GLY A 73 -20.31 12.99 -12.06
C GLY A 73 -19.81 11.54 -12.01
N LEU A 74 -19.31 10.95 -13.10
CA LEU A 74 -18.71 9.62 -13.10
C LEU A 74 -17.19 9.74 -13.14
N THR A 75 -16.53 9.25 -12.08
CA THR A 75 -15.09 8.96 -12.07
C THR A 75 -14.91 7.47 -12.29
N LEU A 76 -14.02 7.09 -13.20
CA LEU A 76 -13.80 5.72 -13.63
C LEU A 76 -12.33 5.40 -13.58
N ILE A 77 -11.96 4.29 -12.91
CA ILE A 77 -10.63 3.67 -13.01
C ILE A 77 -10.80 2.39 -13.84
N LEU A 78 -10.15 2.34 -14.99
CA LEU A 78 -10.02 1.14 -15.82
C LEU A 78 -8.64 0.54 -15.64
N TYR A 79 -8.56 -0.78 -15.48
CA TYR A 79 -7.30 -1.49 -15.29
C TYR A 79 -7.19 -2.71 -16.20
N ASP A 80 -5.96 -3.10 -16.49
CA ASP A 80 -5.70 -4.34 -17.21
C ASP A 80 -5.65 -5.51 -16.22
N LYS A 81 -6.63 -6.43 -16.33
CA LYS A 81 -6.72 -7.61 -15.45
C LYS A 81 -5.60 -8.64 -15.71
N GLU A 82 -4.90 -8.56 -16.86
CA GLU A 82 -3.80 -9.46 -17.22
C GLU A 82 -2.47 -9.08 -16.53
N LYS A 83 -2.42 -7.91 -15.91
CA LYS A 83 -1.22 -7.45 -15.19
C LYS A 83 -0.99 -8.23 -13.91
N TYR A 84 0.29 -8.36 -13.55
CA TYR A 84 0.72 -9.06 -12.34
C TYR A 84 0.14 -8.43 -11.06
N GLY A 85 -0.39 -9.28 -10.16
CA GLY A 85 -1.18 -8.86 -9.00
C GLY A 85 -0.58 -7.76 -8.11
N PRO A 86 0.71 -7.81 -7.68
CA PRO A 86 1.34 -6.74 -6.91
C PRO A 86 1.42 -5.41 -7.66
N ARG A 87 1.74 -5.44 -8.96
CA ARG A 87 1.78 -4.26 -9.82
C ARG A 87 0.38 -3.66 -9.97
N LEU A 88 -0.61 -4.47 -10.28
CA LEU A 88 -2.00 -4.04 -10.38
C LEU A 88 -2.50 -3.38 -9.09
N LYS A 89 -2.22 -3.98 -7.93
CA LYS A 89 -2.62 -3.37 -6.64
C LYS A 89 -1.99 -2.00 -6.43
N HIS A 90 -0.69 -1.88 -6.69
CA HIS A 90 0.01 -0.60 -6.55
C HIS A 90 -0.62 0.46 -7.47
N THR A 91 -0.88 0.11 -8.74
CA THR A 91 -1.48 1.03 -9.70
C THR A 91 -2.90 1.45 -9.29
N LEU A 92 -3.72 0.51 -8.81
CA LEU A 92 -5.05 0.87 -8.31
C LEU A 92 -5.01 1.83 -7.11
N TRP A 93 -4.09 1.61 -6.15
CA TRP A 93 -3.89 2.54 -5.04
C TRP A 93 -3.34 3.89 -5.49
N HIS A 94 -2.49 3.91 -6.51
CA HIS A 94 -1.95 5.11 -7.11
C HIS A 94 -3.09 5.98 -7.71
N GLU A 95 -3.99 5.39 -8.50
CA GLU A 95 -5.15 6.08 -9.06
C GLU A 95 -6.11 6.58 -7.96
N VAL A 96 -6.32 5.77 -6.91
CA VAL A 96 -7.08 6.22 -5.73
C VAL A 96 -6.38 7.39 -5.05
N GLY A 97 -5.06 7.40 -4.99
CA GLY A 97 -4.24 8.50 -4.47
C GLY A 97 -4.50 9.81 -5.22
N HIS A 98 -4.49 9.80 -6.55
CA HIS A 98 -4.83 10.96 -7.37
C HIS A 98 -6.23 11.50 -7.05
N ILE A 99 -7.21 10.63 -6.85
CA ILE A 99 -8.58 11.02 -6.52
C ILE A 99 -8.67 11.62 -5.11
N LYS A 100 -8.09 10.96 -4.11
CA LYS A 100 -8.14 11.39 -2.72
C LYS A 100 -7.41 12.71 -2.48
N ARG A 101 -6.39 13.01 -3.30
CA ARG A 101 -5.65 14.27 -3.28
C ARG A 101 -6.26 15.36 -4.18
N ASP A 102 -7.34 15.05 -4.90
CA ASP A 102 -7.97 15.94 -5.90
C ASP A 102 -6.98 16.47 -6.95
N HIS A 103 -6.06 15.59 -7.40
CA HIS A 103 -5.10 15.95 -8.43
C HIS A 103 -5.83 16.25 -9.75
N ARG A 104 -5.64 17.45 -10.27
CA ARG A 104 -6.25 17.94 -11.53
C ARG A 104 -5.30 17.85 -12.71
N GLN A 105 -4.00 17.71 -12.43
CA GLN A 105 -2.93 17.60 -13.40
C GLN A 105 -2.06 16.39 -13.03
N HIS A 106 -1.33 15.87 -14.01
CA HIS A 106 -0.35 14.80 -13.83
C HIS A 106 1.06 15.41 -13.91
N GLY A 107 1.40 16.23 -12.89
CA GLY A 107 2.73 16.79 -12.74
C GLY A 107 3.62 15.90 -11.89
N GLU A 108 4.93 16.14 -11.89
CA GLU A 108 5.89 15.37 -11.11
C GLU A 108 5.53 15.29 -9.61
N LYS A 109 5.00 16.37 -9.06
CA LYS A 109 4.58 16.42 -7.65
C LYS A 109 3.41 15.49 -7.39
N GLU A 110 2.38 15.58 -8.21
CA GLU A 110 1.16 14.78 -8.09
C GLU A 110 1.45 13.29 -8.23
N GLU A 111 2.36 12.91 -9.12
CA GLU A 111 2.81 11.53 -9.31
C GLU A 111 3.56 11.02 -8.06
N ILE A 112 4.48 11.81 -7.51
CA ILE A 112 5.21 11.45 -6.28
C ILE A 112 4.25 11.29 -5.10
N GLU A 113 3.27 12.18 -4.93
CA GLU A 113 2.25 12.10 -3.88
C GLU A 113 1.36 10.85 -4.03
N ALA A 114 0.93 10.52 -5.26
CA ALA A 114 0.13 9.34 -5.54
C ALA A 114 0.91 8.04 -5.30
N HIS A 115 2.18 7.98 -5.69
CA HIS A 115 3.06 6.86 -5.38
C HIS A 115 3.26 6.67 -3.87
N PHE A 116 3.45 7.75 -3.13
CA PHE A 116 3.59 7.69 -1.67
C PHE A 116 2.30 7.23 -1.00
N PHE A 117 1.14 7.74 -1.43
CA PHE A 117 -0.16 7.26 -0.98
C PHE A 117 -0.31 5.75 -1.20
N ALA A 118 -0.01 5.27 -2.41
CA ALA A 118 -0.07 3.85 -2.76
C ALA A 118 0.85 3.00 -1.88
N ALA A 119 2.06 3.49 -1.58
CA ALA A 119 3.00 2.79 -0.70
C ALA A 119 2.48 2.68 0.74
N GLN A 120 1.80 3.72 1.27
CA GLN A 120 1.21 3.71 2.61
C GLN A 120 -0.06 2.84 2.67
N ALA A 121 -0.91 2.87 1.64
CA ALA A 121 -2.11 2.04 1.58
C ALA A 121 -1.79 0.54 1.40
N ASN A 122 -0.78 0.21 0.58
CA ASN A 122 -0.36 -1.19 0.38
C ASN A 122 0.35 -1.80 1.59
N ALA A 123 1.18 -1.02 2.29
CA ALA A 123 2.00 -1.48 3.41
C ALA A 123 2.17 -0.35 4.44
N PRO A 124 1.18 -0.15 5.33
CA PRO A 124 1.20 0.91 6.32
C PRO A 124 2.41 0.81 7.25
N ASN A 125 3.15 1.92 7.40
CA ASN A 125 4.33 1.96 8.26
C ASN A 125 4.01 1.55 9.69
N VAL A 126 2.87 1.96 10.23
CA VAL A 126 2.44 1.63 11.60
C VAL A 126 2.29 0.12 11.82
N LEU A 127 1.76 -0.63 10.84
CA LEU A 127 1.63 -2.09 10.94
C LEU A 127 2.99 -2.78 10.83
N ILE A 128 3.86 -2.32 9.94
CA ILE A 128 5.23 -2.84 9.81
C ILE A 128 5.98 -2.63 11.13
N LYS A 129 5.91 -1.41 11.72
CA LYS A 129 6.49 -1.07 13.00
C LYS A 129 5.97 -1.97 14.13
N ALA A 130 4.66 -2.18 14.18
CA ALA A 130 4.04 -3.03 15.20
C ALA A 130 4.50 -4.49 15.10
N ILE A 131 4.68 -5.02 13.89
CA ILE A 131 5.19 -6.38 13.66
C ILE A 131 6.68 -6.47 14.00
N ALA A 132 7.49 -5.45 13.65
CA ALA A 132 8.89 -5.37 14.02
C ALA A 132 9.10 -5.38 15.55
N HIS A 133 8.28 -4.62 16.30
CA HIS A 133 8.33 -4.58 17.77
C HIS A 133 7.96 -5.92 18.42
N ARG A 134 7.34 -6.84 17.68
CA ARG A 134 7.05 -8.21 18.12
C ARG A 134 8.23 -9.18 17.86
N GLY A 135 9.37 -8.69 17.40
CA GLY A 135 10.58 -9.48 17.15
C GLY A 135 10.65 -10.13 15.77
N TYR A 136 9.84 -9.69 14.81
CA TYR A 136 9.94 -10.16 13.42
C TYR A 136 10.95 -9.35 12.63
N ASN A 137 11.78 -10.04 11.86
CA ASN A 137 12.68 -9.39 10.92
C ASN A 137 11.89 -8.82 9.74
N ILE A 138 12.07 -7.54 9.48
CA ILE A 138 11.41 -6.86 8.36
C ILE A 138 12.40 -6.77 7.20
N ASP A 139 12.30 -7.72 6.30
CA ASP A 139 13.11 -7.80 5.08
C ASP A 139 12.25 -7.82 3.81
N VAL A 140 12.89 -7.90 2.66
CA VAL A 140 12.19 -7.90 1.36
C VAL A 140 11.24 -9.09 1.23
N PRO A 141 11.65 -10.36 1.50
CA PRO A 141 10.73 -11.50 1.49
C PRO A 141 9.53 -11.32 2.41
N PHE A 142 9.75 -10.81 3.63
CA PHE A 142 8.68 -10.55 4.58
C PHE A 142 7.64 -9.57 4.01
N LEU A 143 8.08 -8.45 3.45
CA LEU A 143 7.17 -7.44 2.88
C LEU A 143 6.42 -7.96 1.66
N MET A 144 7.05 -8.79 0.84
CA MET A 144 6.39 -9.46 -0.29
C MET A 144 5.30 -10.42 0.19
N GLU A 145 5.57 -11.23 1.19
CA GLU A 145 4.62 -12.20 1.73
C GLU A 145 3.49 -11.53 2.52
N CYS A 146 3.84 -10.67 3.47
CA CYS A 146 2.87 -10.05 4.38
C CYS A 146 1.92 -9.08 3.66
N PHE A 147 2.48 -8.20 2.82
CA PHE A 147 1.72 -7.13 2.18
C PHE A 147 1.47 -7.37 0.68
N GLY A 148 2.09 -8.40 0.10
CA GLY A 148 1.99 -8.71 -1.32
C GLY A 148 2.60 -7.62 -2.18
N LEU A 149 3.73 -7.07 -1.77
CA LEU A 149 4.51 -6.11 -2.57
C LEU A 149 5.27 -6.83 -3.68
N SER A 150 5.60 -6.12 -4.76
CA SER A 150 6.65 -6.58 -5.68
C SER A 150 8.02 -6.46 -4.99
N GLU A 151 9.00 -7.20 -5.49
CA GLU A 151 10.38 -7.14 -4.97
C GLU A 151 10.93 -5.70 -4.98
N GLU A 152 10.71 -4.98 -6.09
CA GLU A 152 11.14 -3.59 -6.23
C GLU A 152 10.47 -2.67 -5.20
N ALA A 153 9.15 -2.80 -5.01
CA ALA A 153 8.41 -2.01 -4.03
C ALA A 153 8.85 -2.34 -2.60
N ALA A 154 9.13 -3.61 -2.30
CA ALA A 154 9.64 -4.04 -1.01
C ALA A 154 11.04 -3.48 -0.73
N LYS A 155 11.96 -3.50 -1.72
CA LYS A 155 13.29 -2.88 -1.60
C LYS A 155 13.19 -1.38 -1.30
N LYS A 156 12.38 -0.63 -2.06
CA LYS A 156 12.14 0.81 -1.80
C LYS A 156 11.55 1.05 -0.41
N LYS A 157 10.66 0.17 0.05
CA LYS A 157 10.06 0.26 1.39
C LYS A 157 11.09 0.04 2.50
N ILE A 158 11.97 -0.96 2.36
CA ILE A 158 13.09 -1.19 3.30
C ILE A 158 14.02 0.02 3.34
N GLU A 159 14.39 0.56 2.18
CA GLU A 159 15.24 1.75 2.07
C GLU A 159 14.62 2.96 2.80
N TYR A 160 13.31 3.18 2.60
CA TYR A 160 12.56 4.21 3.31
C TYR A 160 12.60 4.00 4.84
N ILE A 161 12.30 2.78 5.31
CA ILE A 161 12.30 2.43 6.74
C ILE A 161 13.69 2.62 7.34
N SER A 162 14.75 2.17 6.66
CA SER A 162 16.14 2.31 7.10
C SER A 162 16.57 3.78 7.23
N ARG A 163 16.04 4.66 6.38
CA ARG A 163 16.35 6.09 6.39
C ARG A 163 15.62 6.84 7.50
N TYR A 164 14.37 6.49 7.76
CA TYR A 164 13.47 7.25 8.65
C TYR A 164 13.17 6.56 9.98
N HIS A 165 13.64 5.32 10.20
CA HIS A 165 13.56 4.56 11.46
C HIS A 165 12.18 4.53 12.14
N PHE A 166 11.08 4.65 11.36
CA PHE A 166 9.71 4.77 11.88
C PHE A 166 9.48 5.96 12.83
N ASP A 167 10.30 7.01 12.75
CA ASP A 167 10.22 8.16 13.67
C ASP A 167 8.96 9.01 13.50
N HIS A 168 8.28 8.84 12.36
CA HIS A 168 7.06 9.57 12.08
C HIS A 168 5.85 8.82 12.65
N THR A 169 5.09 9.52 13.51
CA THR A 169 3.78 9.09 13.98
C THR A 169 2.68 9.81 13.21
N ASN A 170 1.52 9.18 13.10
CA ASN A 170 0.34 9.74 12.45
C ASN A 170 -0.85 9.68 13.43
N GLU A 171 -1.75 10.64 13.36
CA GLU A 171 -2.93 10.71 14.24
C GLU A 171 -3.86 9.48 14.11
N TYR A 172 -3.80 8.74 13.01
CA TYR A 172 -4.61 7.54 12.77
C TYR A 172 -3.88 6.23 13.11
N ASP A 173 -2.64 6.27 13.59
CA ASP A 173 -1.83 5.07 13.87
C ASP A 173 -2.56 4.10 14.80
N ASP A 174 -3.09 4.60 15.93
CA ASP A 174 -3.76 3.75 16.92
C ASP A 174 -5.04 3.12 16.37
N ILE A 175 -5.81 3.86 15.56
CA ILE A 175 -7.07 3.36 14.99
C ILE A 175 -6.77 2.30 13.93
N VAL A 176 -5.76 2.50 13.09
CA VAL A 176 -5.30 1.50 12.11
C VAL A 176 -4.79 0.24 12.83
N LEU A 177 -3.97 0.38 13.88
CA LEU A 177 -3.51 -0.74 14.68
C LEU A 177 -4.67 -1.52 15.30
N MET A 178 -5.68 -0.83 15.84
CA MET A 178 -6.87 -1.47 16.41
C MET A 178 -7.63 -2.26 15.35
N GLN A 179 -7.85 -1.70 14.16
CA GLN A 179 -8.56 -2.38 13.07
C GLN A 179 -7.87 -3.66 12.62
N PHE A 180 -6.53 -3.67 12.54
CA PHE A 180 -5.74 -4.82 12.12
C PHE A 180 -5.24 -5.69 13.28
N SER A 181 -5.61 -5.38 14.53
CA SER A 181 -5.10 -6.07 15.73
C SER A 181 -5.40 -7.58 15.72
N GLY A 182 -6.59 -7.97 15.30
CA GLY A 182 -6.96 -9.39 15.20
C GLY A 182 -6.05 -10.17 14.25
N TYR A 183 -5.79 -9.61 13.06
CA TYR A 183 -4.88 -10.19 12.08
C TYR A 183 -3.44 -10.27 12.61
N ILE A 184 -2.94 -9.15 13.17
CA ILE A 184 -1.57 -9.10 13.69
C ILE A 184 -1.39 -10.08 14.85
N ASN A 185 -2.36 -10.17 15.78
CA ASN A 185 -2.28 -11.08 16.90
C ASN A 185 -2.32 -12.56 16.47
N ALA A 186 -3.13 -12.89 15.48
CA ALA A 186 -3.24 -14.25 14.98
C ALA A 186 -2.01 -14.69 14.15
N LYS A 187 -1.51 -13.81 13.27
CA LYS A 187 -0.46 -14.17 12.31
C LYS A 187 0.95 -13.85 12.82
N TYR A 188 1.09 -12.82 13.65
CA TYR A 188 2.36 -12.30 14.15
C TYR A 188 2.32 -12.13 15.68
N PRO A 189 2.11 -13.20 16.48
CA PRO A 189 2.16 -13.12 17.94
C PRO A 189 3.56 -12.65 18.37
N PRO A 190 3.70 -11.97 19.53
CA PRO A 190 5.00 -11.57 20.04
C PRO A 190 5.93 -12.78 20.14
N LYS A 191 7.11 -12.69 19.56
CA LYS A 191 8.16 -13.71 19.79
C LYS A 191 8.65 -13.51 21.22
N THR A 192 8.38 -14.49 22.07
CA THR A 192 8.98 -14.51 23.41
C THR A 192 10.48 -14.67 23.23
N LYS A 193 11.26 -13.66 23.64
CA LYS A 193 12.66 -13.87 23.86
C LYS A 193 12.79 -14.93 24.96
N HIS A 194 13.36 -16.09 24.64
CA HIS A 194 13.71 -17.04 25.69
C HIS A 194 14.78 -16.35 26.55
N PHE A 195 14.59 -16.35 27.88
CA PHE A 195 15.56 -15.82 28.85
C PHE A 195 16.97 -16.39 28.62
N TYR A 196 17.06 -17.57 28.05
CA TYR A 196 18.31 -18.24 27.67
C TYR A 196 19.01 -17.60 26.45
N ASP A 197 18.28 -16.99 25.51
CA ASP A 197 18.88 -16.40 24.31
C ASP A 197 19.72 -15.15 24.69
N ASP A 198 19.17 -14.29 25.58
CA ASP A 198 19.91 -13.11 26.07
C ASP A 198 21.13 -13.54 26.92
N TYR A 199 21.04 -14.64 27.68
CA TYR A 199 22.15 -15.15 28.47
C TYR A 199 23.28 -15.70 27.60
N TYR A 200 22.97 -16.42 26.53
CA TYR A 200 24.02 -16.93 25.59
C TYR A 200 24.59 -15.83 24.73
N ASP A 201 23.81 -14.84 24.27
CA ASP A 201 24.30 -13.66 23.55
C ASP A 201 25.28 -12.82 24.42
N ASP A 202 25.00 -12.68 25.71
CA ASP A 202 25.88 -11.96 26.63
C ASP A 202 27.14 -12.77 26.95
N LEU A 203 27.07 -14.10 27.05
CA LEU A 203 28.25 -14.97 27.19
C LEU A 203 29.13 -14.95 25.93
N GLU A 204 28.57 -14.91 24.72
CA GLU A 204 29.35 -14.78 23.49
C GLU A 204 30.04 -13.42 23.39
N LYS A 205 29.36 -12.34 23.76
CA LYS A 205 29.95 -10.99 23.85
C LYS A 205 31.10 -10.91 24.89
N GLU A 206 30.98 -11.61 26.00
CA GLU A 206 32.06 -11.69 27.00
C GLU A 206 33.23 -12.52 26.50
N ARG A 207 32.99 -13.67 25.86
CA ARG A 207 34.05 -14.51 25.26
C ARG A 207 34.81 -13.79 24.15
N ALA A 208 34.15 -12.95 23.36
CA ALA A 208 34.76 -12.15 22.29
C ALA A 208 35.70 -11.03 22.82
N LYS A 209 35.67 -10.75 24.10
CA LYS A 209 36.54 -9.76 24.76
C LYS A 209 37.86 -10.35 25.31
N TRP A 210 38.03 -11.68 25.26
CA TRP A 210 39.24 -12.43 25.67
C TRP A 210 39.97 -12.97 24.44
#